data_83d708744f02ebd1dd7aa0f760ed449d
#
_entry.id   83d708744f02ebd1dd7aa0f760ed449d
#
_cell.length_a   1.000
_cell.length_b   1.000
_cell.length_c   1.000
_cell.angle_alpha   90.00
_cell.angle_beta   90.00
_cell.angle_gamma   90.00
#
_symmetry.space_group_name_H-M   'P 1'
#
loop_
_entity.id
_entity.type
_entity.pdbx_description
1 polymer ?
#
loop_
_entity_poly.entity_id
_entity_poly.type
_entity_poly.pdbx_seq_one_letter_code
_entity_poly.pdbx_strand_id
1 'polypeptide(L)'
;LMIIEDDVRRTRRLGWIAVGISTAITSFWAFWGIIENFHEGWYSESLWANLGMLLLQYLAPMLIFMGLALVSIIWPRAGGVTHGLLALLAVWFFRAFSVTATFLIVLPLLGLGVLHYLGRPQPRRTAIVVVLGVPLLTLVIAGIGPALRVSQRVDNGSFGMRYVEGNGVALYWAPAGPGWPVVGGDWFAAQEACHFLREDGLTLAAVQPRIWRLPTVEEAVRSMARHGQNSGGEWDEESASAIYDRTPDKEPPLWNVHSPVIYWWTATEIDDGQAYIIVYDGKVWPRSKELGPDNLGFRCVKEIEAPN
;
A
#
# COMPACT_ATOMS: atom_id res chain seq x y z
N LEU A 1 -0.74 -46.86 -31.26
CA LEU A 1 -1.74 -46.58 -30.22
C LEU A 1 -1.06 -46.05 -28.95
N MET A 2 -0.04 -46.71 -28.39
CA MET A 2 0.68 -46.34 -27.15
C MET A 2 1.35 -44.96 -27.24
N ILE A 3 1.97 -44.58 -28.37
CA ILE A 3 2.61 -43.26 -28.56
C ILE A 3 1.60 -42.12 -28.55
N ILE A 4 0.41 -42.30 -29.11
CA ILE A 4 -0.65 -41.28 -29.17
C ILE A 4 -1.23 -41.06 -27.75
N GLU A 5 -1.36 -42.12 -26.98
CA GLU A 5 -1.89 -42.05 -25.60
C GLU A 5 -0.92 -41.33 -24.64
N ASP A 6 0.37 -41.54 -24.81
CA ASP A 6 1.40 -40.84 -24.03
C ASP A 6 1.46 -39.34 -24.36
N ASP A 7 1.31 -38.96 -25.62
CA ASP A 7 1.28 -37.53 -26.02
C ASP A 7 0.05 -36.81 -25.51
N VAL A 8 -1.14 -37.43 -25.54
CA VAL A 8 -2.37 -36.88 -24.94
C VAL A 8 -2.23 -36.70 -23.42
N ARG A 9 -1.64 -37.68 -22.74
CA ARG A 9 -1.40 -37.63 -21.31
C ARG A 9 -0.42 -36.50 -20.93
N ARG A 10 0.65 -36.35 -21.72
CA ARG A 10 1.66 -35.29 -21.52
C ARG A 10 1.06 -33.90 -21.72
N THR A 11 0.34 -33.66 -22.82
CA THR A 11 -0.29 -32.34 -23.08
C THR A 11 -1.33 -31.98 -22.03
N ARG A 12 -2.09 -32.95 -21.50
CA ARG A 12 -3.02 -32.75 -20.38
C ARG A 12 -2.28 -32.39 -19.11
N ARG A 13 -1.18 -33.04 -18.75
CA ARG A 13 -0.38 -32.73 -17.58
C ARG A 13 0.22 -31.32 -17.66
N LEU A 14 0.84 -30.95 -18.78
CA LEU A 14 1.36 -29.61 -19.01
C LEU A 14 0.26 -28.53 -18.86
N GLY A 15 -0.94 -28.83 -19.41
CA GLY A 15 -2.08 -27.93 -19.28
C GLY A 15 -2.50 -27.71 -17.82
N TRP A 16 -2.52 -28.76 -16.98
CA TRP A 16 -2.84 -28.61 -15.56
C TRP A 16 -1.73 -27.94 -14.76
N ILE A 17 -0.45 -28.13 -15.12
CA ILE A 17 0.68 -27.38 -14.54
C ILE A 17 0.52 -25.89 -14.85
N ALA A 18 0.19 -25.55 -16.11
CA ALA A 18 -0.07 -24.17 -16.50
C ALA A 18 -1.23 -23.55 -15.71
N VAL A 19 -2.34 -24.26 -15.58
CA VAL A 19 -3.50 -23.84 -14.77
C VAL A 19 -3.10 -23.59 -13.30
N GLY A 20 -2.35 -24.53 -12.70
CA GLY A 20 -1.89 -24.40 -11.31
C GLY A 20 -1.01 -23.17 -11.08
N ILE A 21 -0.02 -22.96 -11.96
CA ILE A 21 0.87 -21.79 -11.87
C ILE A 21 0.11 -20.49 -12.13
N SER A 22 -0.74 -20.43 -13.17
CA SER A 22 -1.58 -19.26 -13.46
C SER A 22 -2.48 -18.92 -12.27
N THR A 23 -3.13 -19.92 -11.66
CA THR A 23 -3.99 -19.74 -10.50
C THR A 23 -3.20 -19.21 -9.30
N ALA A 24 -2.01 -19.75 -9.02
CA ALA A 24 -1.15 -19.30 -7.94
C ALA A 24 -0.73 -17.83 -8.11
N ILE A 25 -0.26 -17.45 -9.30
CA ILE A 25 0.13 -16.06 -9.61
C ILE A 25 -1.08 -15.12 -9.50
N THR A 26 -2.21 -15.50 -10.08
CA THR A 26 -3.43 -14.68 -10.03
C THR A 26 -3.94 -14.51 -8.59
N SER A 27 -3.87 -15.57 -7.77
CA SER A 27 -4.23 -15.51 -6.35
C SER A 27 -3.27 -14.64 -5.53
N PHE A 28 -1.98 -14.70 -5.83
CA PHE A 28 -0.99 -13.80 -5.21
C PHE A 28 -1.34 -12.33 -5.49
N TRP A 29 -1.62 -11.97 -6.74
CA TRP A 29 -2.01 -10.61 -7.09
C TRP A 29 -3.38 -10.21 -6.54
N ALA A 30 -4.32 -11.16 -6.39
CA ALA A 30 -5.60 -10.92 -5.71
C ALA A 30 -5.38 -10.57 -4.23
N PHE A 31 -4.55 -11.37 -3.55
CA PHE A 31 -4.21 -11.17 -2.14
C PHE A 31 -3.49 -9.84 -1.92
N TRP A 32 -2.41 -9.60 -2.67
CA TRP A 32 -1.62 -8.39 -2.55
C TRP A 32 -2.45 -7.15 -2.87
N GLY A 33 -3.13 -7.15 -4.02
CA GLY A 33 -3.90 -6.00 -4.48
C GLY A 33 -5.03 -5.61 -3.53
N ILE A 34 -5.75 -6.56 -2.91
CA ILE A 34 -6.83 -6.22 -1.97
C ILE A 34 -6.29 -5.64 -0.66
N ILE A 35 -5.16 -6.16 -0.16
CA ILE A 35 -4.54 -5.64 1.06
C ILE A 35 -4.02 -4.24 0.84
N GLU A 36 -3.26 -4.01 -0.24
CA GLU A 36 -2.73 -2.68 -0.57
C GLU A 36 -3.83 -1.67 -0.84
N ASN A 37 -4.90 -2.06 -1.53
CA ASN A 37 -6.03 -1.16 -1.74
C ASN A 37 -6.64 -0.64 -0.43
N PHE A 38 -6.80 -1.48 0.58
CA PHE A 38 -7.31 -1.05 1.88
C PHE A 38 -6.25 -0.39 2.77
N HIS A 39 -4.96 -0.60 2.48
CA HIS A 39 -3.87 0.07 3.17
C HIS A 39 -3.72 1.52 2.69
N GLU A 40 -3.58 1.75 1.40
CA GLU A 40 -3.29 3.07 0.85
C GLU A 40 -4.36 3.63 -0.11
N GLY A 41 -5.13 2.79 -0.76
CA GLY A 41 -5.99 3.15 -1.88
C GLY A 41 -7.44 3.48 -1.53
N TRP A 42 -7.94 3.12 -0.35
CA TRP A 42 -9.34 3.34 0.04
C TRP A 42 -9.48 4.64 0.83
N TYR A 43 -9.36 5.77 0.14
CA TYR A 43 -9.40 7.10 0.77
C TYR A 43 -10.38 8.09 0.13
N SER A 44 -10.96 7.79 -1.02
CA SER A 44 -11.92 8.71 -1.65
C SER A 44 -13.24 8.74 -0.89
N GLU A 45 -13.91 9.90 -0.83
CA GLU A 45 -15.29 10.02 -0.37
C GLU A 45 -16.27 9.30 -1.31
N SER A 46 -15.91 9.19 -2.59
CA SER A 46 -16.70 8.50 -3.61
C SER A 46 -16.42 7.00 -3.60
N LEU A 47 -17.47 6.20 -3.35
CA LEU A 47 -17.40 4.74 -3.50
C LEU A 47 -16.94 4.32 -4.90
N TRP A 48 -17.41 5.01 -5.94
CA TRP A 48 -17.08 4.69 -7.32
C TRP A 48 -15.61 4.96 -7.63
N ALA A 49 -15.03 6.02 -7.07
CA ALA A 49 -13.60 6.29 -7.21
C ALA A 49 -12.76 5.22 -6.50
N ASN A 50 -13.14 4.81 -5.29
CA ASN A 50 -12.48 3.72 -4.57
C ASN A 50 -12.57 2.38 -5.33
N LEU A 51 -13.74 2.04 -5.90
CA LEU A 51 -13.91 0.84 -6.72
C LEU A 51 -13.11 0.94 -8.04
N GLY A 52 -13.07 2.11 -8.65
CA GLY A 52 -12.24 2.35 -9.84
C GLY A 52 -10.76 2.14 -9.54
N MET A 53 -10.28 2.68 -8.43
CA MET A 53 -8.89 2.52 -7.96
C MET A 53 -8.59 1.04 -7.66
N LEU A 54 -9.48 0.36 -6.94
CA LEU A 54 -9.38 -1.07 -6.66
C LEU A 54 -9.20 -1.87 -7.96
N LEU A 55 -10.06 -1.67 -8.96
CA LEU A 55 -10.05 -2.48 -10.18
C LEU A 55 -8.89 -2.13 -11.12
N LEU A 56 -8.62 -0.81 -11.30
CA LEU A 56 -7.70 -0.36 -12.34
C LEU A 56 -6.24 -0.23 -11.85
N GLN A 57 -6.03 -0.02 -10.56
CA GLN A 57 -4.69 0.13 -9.99
C GLN A 57 -4.26 -1.15 -9.26
N TYR A 58 -5.05 -1.62 -8.29
CA TYR A 58 -4.62 -2.70 -7.41
C TYR A 58 -4.90 -4.10 -7.94
N LEU A 59 -6.04 -4.32 -8.60
CA LEU A 59 -6.42 -5.62 -9.15
C LEU A 59 -6.07 -5.78 -10.64
N ALA A 60 -5.52 -4.76 -11.30
CA ALA A 60 -5.14 -4.86 -12.72
C ALA A 60 -4.21 -6.05 -13.01
N PRO A 61 -3.15 -6.34 -12.23
CA PRO A 61 -2.32 -7.52 -12.48
C PRO A 61 -3.10 -8.83 -12.35
N MET A 62 -3.96 -8.96 -11.32
CA MET A 62 -4.85 -10.12 -11.16
C MET A 62 -5.73 -10.32 -12.40
N LEU A 63 -6.39 -9.26 -12.86
CA LEU A 63 -7.31 -9.31 -14.00
C LEU A 63 -6.57 -9.67 -15.30
N ILE A 64 -5.37 -9.12 -15.49
CA ILE A 64 -4.53 -9.44 -16.67
C ILE A 64 -4.13 -10.92 -16.67
N PHE A 65 -3.56 -11.43 -15.58
CA PHE A 65 -3.14 -12.84 -15.50
C PHE A 65 -4.33 -13.79 -15.59
N MET A 66 -5.45 -13.45 -14.98
CA MET A 66 -6.70 -14.24 -15.07
C MET A 66 -7.24 -14.27 -16.51
N GLY A 67 -7.29 -13.13 -17.18
CA GLY A 67 -7.72 -13.02 -18.57
C GLY A 67 -6.81 -13.81 -19.52
N LEU A 68 -5.49 -13.70 -19.35
CA LEU A 68 -4.51 -14.47 -20.12
C LEU A 68 -4.69 -15.99 -19.94
N ALA A 69 -4.89 -16.44 -18.72
CA ALA A 69 -5.11 -17.85 -18.41
C ALA A 69 -6.40 -18.35 -19.07
N LEU A 70 -7.49 -17.57 -19.02
CA LEU A 70 -8.76 -17.91 -19.68
C LEU A 70 -8.60 -18.02 -21.20
N VAL A 71 -7.96 -17.03 -21.84
CA VAL A 71 -7.67 -17.06 -23.27
C VAL A 71 -6.85 -18.31 -23.62
N SER A 72 -5.87 -18.65 -22.78
CA SER A 72 -5.00 -19.79 -23.00
C SER A 72 -5.70 -21.15 -22.84
N ILE A 73 -6.65 -21.26 -21.91
CA ILE A 73 -7.46 -22.48 -21.75
C ILE A 73 -8.39 -22.67 -22.95
N ILE A 74 -8.96 -21.58 -23.48
CA ILE A 74 -9.89 -21.62 -24.61
C ILE A 74 -9.13 -21.78 -25.93
N TRP A 75 -8.10 -20.99 -26.16
CA TRP A 75 -7.26 -20.94 -27.37
C TRP A 75 -5.77 -21.06 -27.02
N PRO A 76 -5.26 -22.28 -26.80
CA PRO A 76 -3.90 -22.48 -26.28
C PRO A 76 -2.79 -21.78 -27.07
N ARG A 77 -2.89 -21.83 -28.42
CA ARG A 77 -1.88 -21.19 -29.29
C ARG A 77 -1.92 -19.65 -29.18
N ALA A 78 -3.13 -19.08 -29.23
CA ALA A 78 -3.32 -17.64 -29.09
C ALA A 78 -2.85 -17.19 -27.70
N GLY A 79 -3.21 -17.92 -26.65
CA GLY A 79 -2.78 -17.64 -25.29
C GLY A 79 -1.27 -17.66 -25.11
N GLY A 80 -0.59 -18.69 -25.67
CA GLY A 80 0.88 -18.76 -25.64
C GLY A 80 1.54 -17.55 -26.32
N VAL A 81 1.05 -17.16 -27.50
CA VAL A 81 1.54 -15.97 -28.22
C VAL A 81 1.28 -14.70 -27.43
N THR A 82 0.09 -14.53 -26.86
CA THR A 82 -0.27 -13.35 -26.07
C THR A 82 0.63 -13.17 -24.84
N HIS A 83 0.95 -14.27 -24.14
CA HIS A 83 1.91 -14.24 -23.03
C HIS A 83 3.30 -13.79 -23.51
N GLY A 84 3.77 -14.29 -24.65
CA GLY A 84 5.05 -13.88 -25.24
C GLY A 84 5.08 -12.38 -25.60
N LEU A 85 4.02 -11.87 -26.22
CA LEU A 85 3.89 -10.44 -26.55
C LEU A 85 3.85 -9.57 -25.28
N LEU A 86 3.14 -10.01 -24.25
CA LEU A 86 3.08 -9.28 -22.98
C LEU A 86 4.43 -9.31 -22.24
N ALA A 87 5.19 -10.41 -22.33
CA ALA A 87 6.54 -10.47 -21.81
C ALA A 87 7.48 -9.47 -22.51
N LEU A 88 7.39 -9.37 -23.84
CA LEU A 88 8.15 -8.37 -24.59
C LEU A 88 7.75 -6.94 -24.24
N LEU A 89 6.44 -6.68 -24.07
CA LEU A 89 5.94 -5.39 -23.62
C LEU A 89 6.45 -5.05 -22.21
N ALA A 90 6.47 -6.03 -21.31
CA ALA A 90 6.99 -5.85 -19.94
C ALA A 90 8.49 -5.51 -19.95
N VAL A 91 9.30 -6.18 -20.79
CA VAL A 91 10.72 -5.83 -20.97
C VAL A 91 10.88 -4.39 -21.44
N TRP A 92 10.07 -3.95 -22.39
CA TRP A 92 10.11 -2.57 -22.89
C TRP A 92 9.65 -1.54 -21.84
N PHE A 93 8.56 -1.82 -21.13
CA PHE A 93 7.96 -0.93 -20.13
C PHE A 93 8.90 -0.72 -18.93
N PHE A 94 9.47 -1.79 -18.39
CA PHE A 94 10.41 -1.71 -17.26
C PHE A 94 11.82 -1.30 -17.68
N ARG A 95 12.00 -0.85 -18.93
CA ARG A 95 13.25 -0.38 -19.53
C ARG A 95 14.43 -1.28 -19.20
N ALA A 96 14.27 -2.51 -19.61
CA ALA A 96 15.29 -3.51 -19.60
C ALA A 96 16.05 -3.61 -18.27
N PHE A 97 15.74 -4.61 -17.49
CA PHE A 97 16.74 -5.13 -16.58
C PHE A 97 16.73 -4.68 -15.13
N SER A 98 15.55 -4.29 -14.63
CA SER A 98 15.32 -4.58 -13.22
C SER A 98 15.34 -6.11 -13.07
N VAL A 99 16.36 -6.65 -12.40
CA VAL A 99 16.47 -8.09 -12.09
C VAL A 99 15.17 -8.59 -11.49
N THR A 100 14.59 -7.83 -10.57
CA THR A 100 13.31 -8.11 -9.93
C THR A 100 12.16 -8.24 -10.94
N ALA A 101 11.99 -7.26 -11.85
CA ALA A 101 10.93 -7.33 -12.86
C ALA A 101 11.12 -8.50 -13.82
N THR A 102 12.36 -8.84 -14.19
CA THR A 102 12.67 -9.99 -15.02
C THR A 102 12.23 -11.29 -14.36
N PHE A 103 12.56 -11.51 -13.09
CA PHE A 103 12.21 -12.75 -12.38
C PHE A 103 10.73 -12.82 -11.99
N LEU A 104 10.11 -11.72 -11.60
CA LEU A 104 8.73 -11.73 -11.09
C LEU A 104 7.67 -11.57 -12.18
N ILE A 105 8.01 -11.03 -13.35
CA ILE A 105 7.04 -10.73 -14.41
C ILE A 105 7.42 -11.43 -15.72
N VAL A 106 8.61 -11.17 -16.26
CA VAL A 106 8.98 -11.62 -17.60
C VAL A 106 9.12 -13.14 -17.68
N LEU A 107 9.88 -13.75 -16.78
CA LEU A 107 10.08 -15.20 -16.77
C LEU A 107 8.78 -15.99 -16.52
N PRO A 108 7.90 -15.61 -15.57
CA PRO A 108 6.59 -16.23 -15.42
C PRO A 108 5.73 -16.12 -16.68
N LEU A 109 5.69 -14.97 -17.34
CA LEU A 109 4.94 -14.80 -18.59
C LEU A 109 5.46 -15.72 -19.69
N LEU A 110 6.78 -15.78 -19.92
CA LEU A 110 7.37 -16.67 -20.92
C LEU A 110 7.14 -18.14 -20.58
N GLY A 111 7.35 -18.54 -19.34
CA GLY A 111 7.14 -19.91 -18.87
C GLY A 111 5.68 -20.35 -19.04
N LEU A 112 4.73 -19.50 -18.63
CA LEU A 112 3.29 -19.75 -18.84
C LEU A 112 2.94 -19.79 -20.32
N GLY A 113 3.50 -18.89 -21.13
CA GLY A 113 3.31 -18.89 -22.58
C GLY A 113 3.66 -20.24 -23.20
N VAL A 114 4.83 -20.79 -22.88
CA VAL A 114 5.27 -22.11 -23.34
C VAL A 114 4.36 -23.23 -22.82
N LEU A 115 4.05 -23.23 -21.51
CA LEU A 115 3.21 -24.26 -20.91
C LEU A 115 1.80 -24.28 -21.49
N HIS A 116 1.18 -23.12 -21.71
CA HIS A 116 -0.13 -23.02 -22.33
C HIS A 116 -0.12 -23.36 -23.81
N TYR A 117 0.94 -22.98 -24.55
CA TYR A 117 1.07 -23.32 -25.96
C TYR A 117 1.13 -24.82 -26.18
N LEU A 118 1.87 -25.54 -25.35
CA LEU A 118 2.06 -26.99 -25.41
C LEU A 118 0.97 -27.78 -24.66
N GLY A 119 0.39 -27.20 -23.63
CA GLY A 119 -0.54 -27.87 -22.73
C GLY A 119 -2.00 -27.67 -23.09
N ARG A 120 -2.85 -28.64 -22.74
CA ARG A 120 -4.31 -28.59 -22.90
C ARG A 120 -5.00 -29.18 -21.69
N PRO A 121 -5.43 -28.36 -20.73
CA PRO A 121 -6.09 -28.88 -19.53
C PRO A 121 -7.42 -29.53 -19.91
N GLN A 122 -7.68 -30.71 -19.36
CA GLN A 122 -8.93 -31.44 -19.52
C GLN A 122 -9.39 -31.96 -18.15
N PRO A 123 -10.67 -31.81 -17.78
CA PRO A 123 -11.73 -31.10 -18.55
C PRO A 123 -11.58 -29.56 -18.47
N ARG A 124 -11.83 -28.86 -19.57
CA ARG A 124 -11.68 -27.39 -19.67
C ARG A 124 -12.54 -26.62 -18.67
N ARG A 125 -13.80 -27.08 -18.43
CA ARG A 125 -14.71 -26.42 -17.48
C ARG A 125 -14.11 -26.35 -16.08
N THR A 126 -13.51 -27.43 -15.62
CA THR A 126 -12.84 -27.47 -14.32
C THR A 126 -11.64 -26.51 -14.28
N ALA A 127 -10.86 -26.43 -15.35
CA ALA A 127 -9.74 -25.49 -15.43
C ALA A 127 -10.20 -24.03 -15.37
N ILE A 128 -11.29 -23.67 -16.03
CA ILE A 128 -11.91 -22.34 -15.97
C ILE A 128 -12.40 -22.04 -14.54
N VAL A 129 -13.11 -22.98 -13.93
CA VAL A 129 -13.61 -22.83 -12.55
C VAL A 129 -12.46 -22.62 -11.56
N VAL A 130 -11.35 -23.33 -11.71
CA VAL A 130 -10.17 -23.17 -10.84
C VAL A 130 -9.53 -21.80 -11.04
N VAL A 131 -9.28 -21.38 -12.28
CA VAL A 131 -8.62 -20.09 -12.59
C VAL A 131 -9.46 -18.89 -12.15
N LEU A 132 -10.78 -18.99 -12.18
CA LEU A 132 -11.68 -17.92 -11.71
C LEU A 132 -11.94 -18.04 -10.22
N GLY A 133 -12.33 -19.22 -9.76
CA GLY A 133 -12.87 -19.41 -8.41
C GLY A 133 -11.81 -19.24 -7.32
N VAL A 134 -10.61 -19.78 -7.50
CA VAL A 134 -9.57 -19.70 -6.45
C VAL A 134 -9.10 -18.25 -6.22
N PRO A 135 -8.72 -17.45 -7.24
CA PRO A 135 -8.34 -16.05 -7.04
C PRO A 135 -9.48 -15.19 -6.49
N LEU A 136 -10.72 -15.38 -6.94
CA LEU A 136 -11.87 -14.64 -6.41
C LEU A 136 -12.15 -15.01 -4.93
N LEU A 137 -12.01 -16.27 -4.57
CA LEU A 137 -12.12 -16.70 -3.19
C LEU A 137 -11.00 -16.11 -2.34
N THR A 138 -9.77 -16.08 -2.84
CA THR A 138 -8.63 -15.43 -2.18
C THR A 138 -8.90 -13.94 -1.95
N LEU A 139 -9.40 -13.24 -2.97
CA LEU A 139 -9.77 -11.83 -2.88
C LEU A 139 -10.79 -11.58 -1.75
N VAL A 140 -11.85 -12.39 -1.70
CA VAL A 140 -12.91 -12.25 -0.68
C VAL A 140 -12.34 -12.53 0.70
N ILE A 141 -11.65 -13.65 0.89
CA ILE A 141 -11.13 -14.04 2.22
C ILE A 141 -10.12 -13.01 2.72
N ALA A 142 -9.16 -12.60 1.88
CA ALA A 142 -8.14 -11.63 2.27
C ALA A 142 -8.72 -10.22 2.49
N GLY A 143 -9.81 -9.86 1.78
CA GLY A 143 -10.42 -8.53 1.85
C GLY A 143 -11.36 -8.31 3.03
N ILE A 144 -11.93 -9.36 3.63
CA ILE A 144 -12.94 -9.21 4.72
C ILE A 144 -12.37 -8.41 5.89
N GLY A 145 -11.22 -8.80 6.43
CA GLY A 145 -10.63 -8.13 7.59
C GLY A 145 -10.31 -6.65 7.33
N PRO A 146 -9.54 -6.31 6.28
CA PRO A 146 -9.27 -4.92 5.91
C PRO A 146 -10.53 -4.10 5.60
N ALA A 147 -11.51 -4.67 4.90
CA ALA A 147 -12.77 -3.99 4.61
C ALA A 147 -13.56 -3.66 5.88
N LEU A 148 -13.66 -4.61 6.82
CA LEU A 148 -14.29 -4.38 8.11
C LEU A 148 -13.55 -3.30 8.90
N ARG A 149 -12.22 -3.34 8.90
CA ARG A 149 -11.41 -2.32 9.57
C ARG A 149 -11.69 -0.93 9.02
N VAL A 150 -11.66 -0.76 7.70
CA VAL A 150 -11.94 0.54 7.06
C VAL A 150 -13.38 1.01 7.31
N SER A 151 -14.36 0.10 7.28
CA SER A 151 -15.77 0.44 7.53
C SER A 151 -16.07 0.90 8.96
N GLN A 152 -15.16 0.61 9.90
CA GLN A 152 -15.26 1.00 11.30
C GLN A 152 -14.53 2.30 11.63
N ARG A 153 -13.83 2.90 10.65
CA ARG A 153 -13.14 4.18 10.85
C ARG A 153 -14.14 5.27 11.20
N VAL A 154 -13.78 6.05 12.20
CA VAL A 154 -14.55 7.23 12.62
C VAL A 154 -13.97 8.45 11.89
N ASP A 155 -14.83 9.18 11.19
CA ASP A 155 -14.51 10.48 10.62
C ASP A 155 -15.33 11.55 11.34
N ASN A 156 -14.69 12.60 11.85
CA ASN A 156 -15.39 13.73 12.47
C ASN A 156 -15.36 15.01 11.60
N GLY A 157 -14.82 14.92 10.38
CA GLY A 157 -14.78 16.02 9.40
C GLY A 157 -13.98 17.26 9.84
N SER A 158 -13.24 17.18 10.96
CA SER A 158 -12.52 18.32 11.48
C SER A 158 -11.04 18.24 11.17
N PHE A 159 -10.57 19.13 10.33
CA PHE A 159 -9.17 19.27 9.92
C PHE A 159 -8.48 20.50 10.53
N GLY A 160 -9.05 21.05 11.59
CA GLY A 160 -8.47 22.16 12.33
C GLY A 160 -7.27 21.77 13.19
N MET A 161 -6.72 22.76 13.89
CA MET A 161 -5.69 22.53 14.92
C MET A 161 -6.23 21.58 15.99
N ARG A 162 -5.44 20.62 16.42
CA ARG A 162 -5.83 19.61 17.41
C ARG A 162 -4.88 19.60 18.58
N TYR A 163 -5.44 19.75 19.77
CA TYR A 163 -4.74 19.44 20.99
C TYR A 163 -4.89 17.96 21.32
N VAL A 164 -3.76 17.30 21.51
CA VAL A 164 -3.70 15.87 21.89
C VAL A 164 -2.95 15.80 23.22
N GLU A 165 -3.64 15.34 24.25
CA GLU A 165 -3.12 15.13 25.59
C GLU A 165 -3.34 13.70 26.02
N GLY A 166 -2.36 13.13 26.70
CA GLY A 166 -2.41 11.78 27.24
C GLY A 166 -1.18 10.96 26.89
N ASN A 167 -1.00 9.86 27.59
CA ASN A 167 0.12 8.94 27.38
C ASN A 167 1.51 9.64 27.44
N GLY A 168 1.64 10.68 28.29
CA GLY A 168 2.89 11.42 28.48
C GLY A 168 3.20 12.48 27.40
N VAL A 169 2.26 12.79 26.51
CA VAL A 169 2.36 13.88 25.53
C VAL A 169 1.28 14.93 25.75
N ALA A 170 1.59 16.18 25.40
CA ALA A 170 0.67 17.32 25.44
C ALA A 170 1.06 18.27 24.29
N LEU A 171 0.48 18.08 23.09
CA LEU A 171 0.92 18.73 21.86
C LEU A 171 -0.26 19.31 21.08
N TYR A 172 -0.04 20.46 20.46
CA TYR A 172 -0.86 20.94 19.38
C TYR A 172 -0.36 20.38 18.05
N TRP A 173 -1.27 19.77 17.28
CA TRP A 173 -1.03 19.31 15.94
C TRP A 173 -1.58 20.29 14.94
N ALA A 174 -0.81 20.64 13.93
CA ALA A 174 -1.16 21.64 12.92
C ALA A 174 -2.48 21.31 12.22
N PRO A 175 -3.27 22.33 11.84
CA PRO A 175 -4.43 22.17 10.97
C PRO A 175 -4.03 21.79 9.55
N ALA A 176 -4.99 21.36 8.73
CA ALA A 176 -4.78 21.15 7.30
C ALA A 176 -4.31 22.46 6.63
N GLY A 177 -3.24 22.37 5.85
CA GLY A 177 -2.55 23.52 5.28
C GLY A 177 -1.05 23.28 5.17
N PRO A 178 -0.22 24.32 5.20
CA PRO A 178 1.23 24.18 5.06
C PRO A 178 1.88 23.27 6.11
N GLY A 179 1.33 23.19 7.33
CA GLY A 179 1.83 22.33 8.39
C GLY A 179 1.27 20.90 8.38
N TRP A 180 0.30 20.63 7.52
CA TRP A 180 -0.30 19.33 7.26
C TRP A 180 -0.80 19.28 5.81
N PRO A 181 0.09 19.14 4.83
CA PRO A 181 -0.26 19.20 3.41
C PRO A 181 -0.94 17.92 2.92
N VAL A 182 -1.70 18.05 1.84
CA VAL A 182 -2.34 16.91 1.13
C VAL A 182 -1.32 16.14 0.30
N VAL A 183 -0.26 16.81 -0.17
CA VAL A 183 0.82 16.21 -0.97
C VAL A 183 2.08 16.21 -0.12
N GLY A 184 2.77 15.09 -0.11
CA GLY A 184 3.99 14.91 0.68
C GLY A 184 5.21 15.62 0.09
N GLY A 185 6.32 15.51 0.81
CA GLY A 185 7.62 16.02 0.43
C GLY A 185 8.74 15.21 1.08
N ASP A 186 9.99 15.57 0.79
CA ASP A 186 11.13 15.01 1.49
C ASP A 186 11.22 15.54 2.93
N TRP A 187 12.12 14.93 3.71
CA TRP A 187 12.26 15.28 5.12
C TRP A 187 12.72 16.73 5.35
N PHE A 188 13.61 17.24 4.49
CA PHE A 188 14.14 18.59 4.62
C PHE A 188 13.04 19.63 4.35
N ALA A 189 12.25 19.42 3.29
CA ALA A 189 11.11 20.26 2.97
C ALA A 189 10.04 20.23 4.08
N ALA A 190 9.79 19.05 4.68
CA ALA A 190 8.87 18.90 5.79
C ALA A 190 9.34 19.68 7.04
N GLN A 191 10.62 19.57 7.38
CA GLN A 191 11.21 20.29 8.50
C GLN A 191 11.19 21.82 8.26
N GLU A 192 11.56 22.25 7.05
CA GLU A 192 11.53 23.66 6.67
C GLU A 192 10.12 24.24 6.76
N ALA A 193 9.11 23.53 6.21
CA ALA A 193 7.72 23.96 6.29
C ALA A 193 7.25 24.17 7.73
N CYS A 194 7.57 23.23 8.64
CA CYS A 194 7.25 23.40 10.06
C CYS A 194 7.95 24.61 10.68
N HIS A 195 9.23 24.85 10.38
CA HIS A 195 9.98 25.98 10.93
C HIS A 195 9.47 27.36 10.46
N PHE A 196 8.91 27.44 9.24
CA PHE A 196 8.32 28.67 8.72
C PHE A 196 6.85 28.87 9.11
N LEU A 197 6.20 27.88 9.72
CA LEU A 197 4.80 27.95 10.08
C LEU A 197 4.55 28.97 11.18
N ARG A 198 3.58 29.89 10.98
CA ARG A 198 3.18 30.87 11.98
C ARG A 198 2.38 30.20 13.10
N GLU A 199 2.16 30.93 14.18
CA GLU A 199 1.45 30.45 15.36
C GLU A 199 0.06 29.88 15.05
N ASP A 200 -0.64 30.46 14.09
CA ASP A 200 -1.96 30.00 13.63
C ASP A 200 -1.96 28.60 12.99
N GLY A 201 -0.79 28.11 12.56
CA GLY A 201 -0.63 26.86 11.87
C GLY A 201 -1.16 26.84 10.41
N LEU A 202 -1.59 27.99 9.88
CA LEU A 202 -2.27 28.11 8.59
C LEU A 202 -1.44 28.86 7.55
N THR A 203 -0.48 29.68 7.98
CA THR A 203 0.28 30.55 7.10
C THR A 203 1.77 30.41 7.34
N LEU A 204 2.58 30.62 6.30
CA LEU A 204 4.04 30.65 6.39
C LEU A 204 4.54 32.07 6.68
N ALA A 205 5.55 32.20 7.52
CA ALA A 205 6.23 33.45 7.83
C ALA A 205 7.36 33.73 6.81
N ALA A 206 7.78 34.97 6.68
CA ALA A 206 8.95 35.34 5.87
C ALA A 206 10.28 34.99 6.56
N VAL A 207 10.27 34.84 7.88
CA VAL A 207 11.43 34.45 8.70
C VAL A 207 10.96 33.30 9.60
N GLN A 208 11.84 32.34 9.84
CA GLN A 208 11.51 31.16 10.65
C GLN A 208 11.21 31.50 12.10
N PRO A 209 9.95 31.48 12.57
CA PRO A 209 9.62 31.69 13.97
C PRO A 209 9.99 30.46 14.83
N ARG A 210 10.10 29.28 14.22
CA ARG A 210 10.43 28.00 14.86
C ARG A 210 9.51 27.64 16.03
N ILE A 211 8.24 28.01 15.94
CA ILE A 211 7.19 27.66 16.90
C ILE A 211 6.76 26.22 16.71
N TRP A 212 6.75 25.77 15.46
CA TRP A 212 6.36 24.44 15.04
C TRP A 212 7.59 23.63 14.61
N ARG A 213 7.51 22.32 14.79
CA ARG A 213 8.52 21.35 14.40
C ARG A 213 7.87 20.03 13.95
N LEU A 214 8.63 19.14 13.38
CA LEU A 214 8.19 17.75 13.24
C LEU A 214 8.07 17.11 14.63
N PRO A 215 7.13 16.17 14.84
CA PRO A 215 7.08 15.38 16.07
C PRO A 215 8.29 14.44 16.12
N THR A 216 8.78 14.13 17.31
CA THR A 216 9.69 13.00 17.48
C THR A 216 8.93 11.69 17.22
N VAL A 217 9.66 10.57 16.98
CA VAL A 217 9.04 9.27 16.81
C VAL A 217 8.23 8.87 18.05
N GLU A 218 8.77 9.13 19.24
CA GLU A 218 8.11 8.85 20.51
C GLU A 218 6.82 9.67 20.68
N GLU A 219 6.86 10.97 20.40
CA GLU A 219 5.68 11.83 20.44
C GLU A 219 4.59 11.37 19.47
N ALA A 220 4.99 11.01 18.25
CA ALA A 220 4.07 10.50 17.25
C ALA A 220 3.43 9.17 17.70
N VAL A 221 4.23 8.22 18.19
CA VAL A 221 3.76 6.92 18.70
C VAL A 221 2.80 7.11 19.89
N ARG A 222 3.17 7.94 20.87
CA ARG A 222 2.36 8.22 22.07
C ARG A 222 1.05 8.96 21.76
N SER A 223 1.01 9.71 20.64
CA SER A 223 -0.18 10.47 20.23
C SER A 223 -1.17 9.65 19.41
N MET A 224 -0.80 8.45 18.94
CA MET A 224 -1.66 7.65 18.07
C MET A 224 -2.98 7.27 18.75
N ALA A 225 -4.05 7.22 17.94
CA ALA A 225 -5.40 7.00 18.41
C ALA A 225 -6.17 5.97 17.60
N ARG A 226 -7.19 5.39 18.22
CA ARG A 226 -8.21 4.55 17.61
C ARG A 226 -9.58 4.90 18.21
N HIS A 227 -10.59 5.14 17.35
CA HIS A 227 -11.96 5.50 17.74
C HIS A 227 -11.99 6.68 18.74
N GLY A 228 -11.14 7.70 18.48
CA GLY A 228 -11.05 8.90 19.31
C GLY A 228 -10.36 8.70 20.67
N GLN A 229 -9.82 7.52 20.96
CA GLN A 229 -9.11 7.22 22.20
C GLN A 229 -7.62 6.98 21.90
N ASN A 230 -6.74 7.39 22.84
CA ASN A 230 -5.32 7.09 22.75
C ASN A 230 -5.09 5.58 22.65
N SER A 231 -4.16 5.18 21.81
CA SER A 231 -3.85 3.77 21.53
C SER A 231 -2.86 3.14 22.51
N GLY A 232 -2.38 3.88 23.53
CA GLY A 232 -1.40 3.40 24.51
C GLY A 232 -0.05 3.07 23.87
N GLY A 233 0.41 3.92 22.92
CA GLY A 233 1.65 3.69 22.21
C GLY A 233 2.88 3.91 23.09
N GLU A 234 3.85 3.00 22.99
CA GLU A 234 5.18 3.09 23.60
C GLU A 234 6.23 2.87 22.52
N TRP A 235 7.27 3.72 22.56
CA TRP A 235 8.42 3.59 21.68
C TRP A 235 9.55 2.88 22.40
N ASP A 236 10.00 1.77 21.84
CA ASP A 236 11.19 1.05 22.30
C ASP A 236 12.37 1.44 21.39
N GLU A 237 13.29 2.22 21.93
CA GLU A 237 14.47 2.71 21.23
C GLU A 237 15.47 1.57 20.93
N GLU A 238 15.58 0.56 21.80
CA GLU A 238 16.52 -0.55 21.60
C GLU A 238 16.13 -1.43 20.41
N SER A 239 14.84 -1.75 20.30
CA SER A 239 14.32 -2.57 19.19
C SER A 239 13.87 -1.73 17.98
N ALA A 240 13.91 -0.40 18.07
CA ALA A 240 13.38 0.54 17.10
C ALA A 240 11.94 0.16 16.68
N SER A 241 11.08 -0.15 17.64
CA SER A 241 9.72 -0.61 17.43
C SER A 241 8.70 0.12 18.30
N ALA A 242 7.48 0.22 17.78
CA ALA A 242 6.34 0.78 18.52
C ALA A 242 5.40 -0.34 18.96
N ILE A 243 4.99 -0.29 20.23
CA ILE A 243 4.04 -1.23 20.84
C ILE A 243 2.77 -0.46 21.21
N TYR A 244 1.61 -1.07 21.06
CA TYR A 244 0.32 -0.43 21.33
C TYR A 244 -0.62 -1.38 22.07
N ASP A 245 -1.36 -0.86 23.04
CA ASP A 245 -2.49 -1.55 23.68
C ASP A 245 -3.60 -1.85 22.67
N ARG A 246 -3.79 -0.93 21.71
CA ARG A 246 -4.76 -1.01 20.62
C ARG A 246 -4.12 -0.51 19.34
N THR A 247 -4.11 -1.32 18.29
CA THR A 247 -3.56 -0.92 16.99
C THR A 247 -4.24 0.35 16.48
N PRO A 248 -3.51 1.46 16.25
CA PRO A 248 -4.07 2.69 15.73
C PRO A 248 -4.61 2.54 14.30
N ASP A 249 -5.34 3.54 13.84
CA ASP A 249 -5.81 3.58 12.44
C ASP A 249 -5.79 5.02 11.91
N LYS A 250 -6.10 5.16 10.63
CA LYS A 250 -6.21 6.41 9.91
C LYS A 250 -7.48 7.15 10.30
N GLU A 251 -7.46 7.73 11.50
CA GLU A 251 -8.61 8.38 12.14
C GLU A 251 -8.22 9.69 12.84
N PRO A 252 -9.19 10.62 13.04
CA PRO A 252 -9.00 11.74 13.96
C PRO A 252 -8.62 11.27 15.37
N PRO A 253 -7.88 12.07 16.13
CA PRO A 253 -7.53 13.49 15.91
C PRO A 253 -6.34 13.70 14.98
N LEU A 254 -5.54 12.67 14.67
CA LEU A 254 -4.29 12.82 13.97
C LEU A 254 -4.43 12.75 12.45
N TRP A 255 -5.20 11.78 11.95
CA TRP A 255 -5.28 11.46 10.53
C TRP A 255 -6.60 11.91 9.91
N ASN A 256 -6.53 12.23 8.63
CA ASN A 256 -7.71 12.35 7.78
C ASN A 256 -7.95 11.00 7.08
N VAL A 257 -9.12 10.42 7.30
CA VAL A 257 -9.49 9.12 6.66
C VAL A 257 -9.48 9.18 5.14
N HIS A 258 -9.68 10.38 4.57
CA HIS A 258 -9.69 10.65 3.15
C HIS A 258 -8.35 11.15 2.58
N SER A 259 -7.26 11.17 3.37
CA SER A 259 -5.96 11.57 2.86
C SER A 259 -5.30 10.44 2.05
N PRO A 260 -4.70 10.71 0.89
CA PRO A 260 -3.81 9.76 0.22
C PRO A 260 -2.50 9.53 0.98
N VAL A 261 -2.12 10.48 1.85
CA VAL A 261 -0.92 10.38 2.69
C VAL A 261 -1.14 9.35 3.79
N ILE A 262 -0.24 8.39 3.91
CA ILE A 262 -0.31 7.29 4.89
C ILE A 262 0.94 7.19 5.76
N TYR A 263 1.99 7.93 5.44
CA TYR A 263 3.25 8.01 6.16
C TYR A 263 3.54 9.45 6.56
N TRP A 264 4.02 9.65 7.78
CA TRP A 264 4.51 10.97 8.20
C TRP A 264 5.97 10.91 8.63
N TRP A 265 6.70 11.94 8.23
CA TRP A 265 8.03 12.20 8.74
C TRP A 265 7.99 12.50 10.23
N THR A 266 9.02 12.04 10.94
CA THR A 266 9.33 12.44 12.31
C THR A 266 10.63 13.24 12.33
N ALA A 267 10.87 13.97 13.43
CA ALA A 267 12.12 14.69 13.65
C ALA A 267 13.28 13.76 14.04
N THR A 268 12.98 12.52 14.42
CA THR A 268 13.98 11.56 14.91
C THR A 268 14.80 11.02 13.77
N GLU A 269 16.07 11.41 13.74
CA GLU A 269 17.05 10.99 12.77
C GLU A 269 17.68 9.65 13.21
N ILE A 270 18.08 8.83 12.25
CA ILE A 270 18.84 7.61 12.48
C ILE A 270 20.31 7.92 12.18
N ASP A 271 20.55 8.62 11.07
CA ASP A 271 21.84 9.11 10.61
C ASP A 271 21.67 10.33 9.69
N ASP A 272 22.73 10.79 9.08
CA ASP A 272 22.73 11.94 8.17
C ASP A 272 21.80 11.75 6.96
N GLY A 273 21.56 10.52 6.51
CA GLY A 273 20.74 10.18 5.33
C GLY A 273 19.37 9.63 5.63
N GLN A 274 19.07 9.24 6.88
CA GLN A 274 17.85 8.54 7.24
C GLN A 274 17.16 9.15 8.47
N ALA A 275 15.82 9.16 8.42
CA ALA A 275 14.96 9.50 9.55
C ALA A 275 13.81 8.48 9.66
N TYR A 276 13.17 8.44 10.82
CA TYR A 276 11.98 7.60 11.01
C TYR A 276 10.75 8.25 10.39
N ILE A 277 9.91 7.39 9.81
CA ILE A 277 8.53 7.71 9.44
C ILE A 277 7.57 6.87 10.30
N ILE A 278 6.39 7.43 10.59
CA ILE A 278 5.30 6.70 11.22
C ILE A 278 4.17 6.47 10.22
N VAL A 279 3.61 5.26 10.25
CA VAL A 279 2.46 4.86 9.44
C VAL A 279 1.18 5.08 10.24
N TYR A 280 0.06 5.32 9.59
CA TYR A 280 -1.23 5.52 10.27
C TYR A 280 -1.65 4.33 11.16
N ASP A 281 -1.13 3.11 10.88
CA ASP A 281 -1.38 1.91 11.69
C ASP A 281 -0.38 1.73 12.84
N GLY A 282 0.45 2.73 13.09
CA GLY A 282 1.40 2.80 14.18
C GLY A 282 2.78 2.21 13.90
N LYS A 283 3.00 1.60 12.74
CA LYS A 283 4.33 1.09 12.38
C LYS A 283 5.32 2.23 12.17
N VAL A 284 6.56 1.97 12.49
CA VAL A 284 7.68 2.90 12.32
C VAL A 284 8.72 2.27 11.40
N TRP A 285 9.22 3.06 10.44
CA TRP A 285 10.18 2.59 9.45
C TRP A 285 11.31 3.58 9.25
N PRO A 286 12.56 3.13 9.04
CA PRO A 286 13.63 3.99 8.51
C PRO A 286 13.34 4.38 7.05
N ARG A 287 13.62 5.64 6.70
CA ARG A 287 13.44 6.13 5.32
C ARG A 287 14.56 7.11 4.97
N SER A 288 15.03 7.08 3.72
CA SER A 288 15.95 8.10 3.23
C SER A 288 15.29 9.47 3.22
N LYS A 289 15.97 10.47 3.78
CA LYS A 289 15.50 11.86 3.90
C LYS A 289 15.22 12.53 2.55
N GLU A 290 15.89 12.08 1.49
CA GLU A 290 15.73 12.59 0.12
C GLU A 290 14.50 12.04 -0.62
N LEU A 291 13.81 11.03 -0.06
CA LEU A 291 12.63 10.44 -0.68
C LEU A 291 11.39 11.23 -0.28
N GLY A 292 10.68 11.76 -1.27
CA GLY A 292 9.43 12.47 -1.11
C GLY A 292 8.32 11.91 -2.01
N PRO A 293 7.92 10.62 -1.89
CA PRO A 293 6.81 10.08 -2.70
C PRO A 293 5.46 10.68 -2.28
N ASP A 294 4.49 10.62 -3.15
CA ASP A 294 3.18 11.26 -3.00
C ASP A 294 2.41 10.85 -1.73
N ASN A 295 2.62 9.64 -1.22
CA ASN A 295 1.96 9.12 -0.01
C ASN A 295 2.73 9.37 1.29
N LEU A 296 3.89 10.01 1.22
CA LEU A 296 4.74 10.38 2.35
C LEU A 296 4.60 11.89 2.64
N GLY A 297 4.06 12.23 3.77
CA GLY A 297 3.82 13.60 4.19
C GLY A 297 4.35 13.90 5.58
N PHE A 298 3.79 14.91 6.21
CA PHE A 298 4.13 15.31 7.57
C PHE A 298 2.96 16.05 8.21
N ARG A 299 3.01 16.17 9.53
CA ARG A 299 2.16 17.06 10.31
C ARG A 299 2.98 17.69 11.42
N CYS A 300 3.03 19.02 11.46
CA CYS A 300 3.82 19.75 12.44
C CYS A 300 3.15 19.73 13.82
N VAL A 301 3.98 19.81 14.85
CA VAL A 301 3.53 19.92 16.25
C VAL A 301 4.13 21.16 16.91
N LYS A 302 3.45 21.68 17.94
CA LYS A 302 4.01 22.66 18.87
C LYS A 302 3.66 22.26 20.31
N GLU A 303 4.55 22.59 21.22
CA GLU A 303 4.34 22.43 22.65
C GLU A 303 3.37 23.48 23.20
N ILE A 304 2.80 23.20 24.37
CA ILE A 304 2.07 24.20 25.13
C ILE A 304 3.10 25.07 25.80
N GLU A 305 3.05 26.38 25.57
CA GLU A 305 3.75 27.30 26.43
C GLU A 305 3.17 27.16 27.86
N ALA A 306 4.00 26.76 28.79
CA ALA A 306 3.60 26.79 30.21
C ALA A 306 3.14 28.22 30.53
N PRO A 307 1.97 28.42 31.16
CA PRO A 307 1.55 29.76 31.58
C PRO A 307 2.61 30.30 32.53
N ASN A 308 3.20 31.45 32.15
CA ASN A 308 4.13 32.22 32.98
C ASN A 308 3.47 32.69 34.29
#